data_f3b8f8358ef766b7491394978630f44b
#
_entry.id   f3b8f8358ef766b7491394978630f44b
#
_cell.length_a   1.000
_cell.length_b   1.000
_cell.length_c   1.000
_cell.angle_alpha   90.00
_cell.angle_beta   90.00
_cell.angle_gamma   90.00
#
_symmetry.space_group_name_H-M   'P 1'
#
loop_
_entity.id
_entity.type
_entity.pdbx_description
1 polymer ?
#
loop_
_entity_poly.entity_id
_entity_poly.type
_entity_poly.pdbx_seq_one_letter_code
_entity_poly.pdbx_strand_id
1 'polypeptide(L)'
;MKKIWSSPVLYIILLVVSTVIAYGPAIRGEFVWDDALYLRDNPLIQARDGLQRFWLTTEFTDYYALANTSFWLEWRLWGKNPAGYHVTNILLHAFNALLLWRLLRQLKIRGAGWAGLAFALHPVNVMSVAWISERKNVLSLMFALLSVLAFFRWEDRRFRRWYWLAVTCFALALLSKTAVVMLPVVLLLLMGWRRGKLAQEDWLSTVPFFALSLGMGVVTMWFEQHHGIRSEIVQTAGFPGRLAGAGCVVWFYLGKVFWPVGLNVIYPHCSFAAGSVAAFIPLTALVCVVVILGRARTTGRRAALVALGCFVALLFPVLGFFKIGFMGYSNVADHWQYAALISVLAVVGSAGAQTAEIRRWHWLPVFGVIVLLWLGWGTWQRAHVWQSELQLWGDTLQKNPGAWMAHNNLGNALLRERQIAAAIAQYQSTIRLRPDYANAHYNLGIATYQSGRPADAATQFREVIRLKPEAADAHNNLGAVLVNLGSTNEAIAEFQTAARLAPRWPEPRANLSRIGVPSNPDSH
;
A
#
# COMPACT_ATOMS: atom_id res chain seq x y z
N MET A 1 -6.67 22.59 -28.50
CA MET A 1 -6.99 21.26 -27.93
C MET A 1 -7.12 20.16 -28.97
N LYS A 2 -7.88 20.31 -30.09
CA LYS A 2 -8.02 19.25 -31.12
C LYS A 2 -6.66 18.67 -31.61
N LYS A 3 -5.63 19.52 -31.80
CA LYS A 3 -4.28 19.09 -32.24
C LYS A 3 -3.54 18.17 -31.24
N ILE A 4 -3.73 18.33 -29.93
CA ILE A 4 -3.07 17.50 -28.89
C ILE A 4 -3.67 16.09 -28.88
N TRP A 5 -5.00 16.00 -29.00
CA TRP A 5 -5.71 14.71 -29.02
C TRP A 5 -5.53 13.95 -30.33
N SER A 6 -5.18 14.65 -31.42
CA SER A 6 -4.91 14.05 -32.75
C SER A 6 -3.46 13.57 -32.91
N SER A 7 -2.50 14.10 -32.14
CA SER A 7 -1.09 13.70 -32.16
C SER A 7 -0.76 12.80 -30.96
N PRO A 8 -0.55 11.50 -31.15
CA PRO A 8 -0.14 10.61 -30.07
C PRO A 8 1.15 11.05 -29.38
N VAL A 9 2.10 11.59 -30.14
CA VAL A 9 3.39 12.05 -29.60
C VAL A 9 3.20 13.21 -28.63
N LEU A 10 2.44 14.24 -29.02
CA LEU A 10 2.15 15.39 -28.15
C LEU A 10 1.41 14.96 -26.87
N TYR A 11 0.50 14.01 -26.98
CA TYR A 11 -0.20 13.48 -25.82
C TYR A 11 0.75 12.75 -24.87
N ILE A 12 1.65 11.90 -25.38
CA ILE A 12 2.64 11.17 -24.58
C ILE A 12 3.55 12.17 -23.84
N ILE A 13 4.07 13.18 -24.54
CA ILE A 13 4.91 14.21 -23.94
C ILE A 13 4.15 14.94 -22.82
N LEU A 14 2.93 15.39 -23.10
CA LEU A 14 2.11 16.10 -22.12
C LEU A 14 1.88 15.25 -20.86
N LEU A 15 1.50 13.98 -21.05
CA LEU A 15 1.23 13.07 -19.92
C LEU A 15 2.50 12.82 -19.09
N VAL A 16 3.62 12.51 -19.72
CA VAL A 16 4.87 12.22 -19.01
C VAL A 16 5.37 13.47 -18.29
N VAL A 17 5.42 14.62 -18.96
CA VAL A 17 5.91 15.87 -18.38
C VAL A 17 5.02 16.31 -17.22
N SER A 18 3.70 16.28 -17.38
CA SER A 18 2.77 16.66 -16.30
C SER A 18 2.86 15.72 -15.10
N THR A 19 3.08 14.42 -15.32
CA THR A 19 3.30 13.44 -14.25
C THR A 19 4.61 13.75 -13.50
N VAL A 20 5.71 13.94 -14.20
CA VAL A 20 7.02 14.26 -13.58
C VAL A 20 6.95 15.55 -12.78
N ILE A 21 6.28 16.58 -13.29
CA ILE A 21 6.09 17.84 -12.56
C ILE A 21 5.26 17.62 -11.29
N ALA A 22 4.12 16.93 -11.39
CA ALA A 22 3.22 16.72 -10.25
C ALA A 22 3.85 15.88 -9.12
N TYR A 23 4.71 14.92 -9.47
CA TYR A 23 5.43 14.07 -8.51
C TYR A 23 6.85 14.56 -8.20
N GLY A 24 7.29 15.66 -8.80
CA GLY A 24 8.64 16.21 -8.63
C GLY A 24 9.11 16.35 -7.18
N PRO A 25 8.25 16.77 -6.22
CA PRO A 25 8.64 16.82 -4.81
C PRO A 25 9.13 15.50 -4.25
N ALA A 26 8.52 14.37 -4.63
CA ALA A 26 8.89 13.04 -4.13
C ALA A 26 10.33 12.64 -4.51
N ILE A 27 10.89 13.15 -5.62
CA ILE A 27 12.26 12.82 -6.05
C ILE A 27 13.30 13.25 -4.99
N ARG A 28 12.98 14.26 -4.19
CA ARG A 28 13.83 14.76 -3.11
C ARG A 28 13.53 14.10 -1.77
N GLY A 29 12.66 13.10 -1.76
CA GLY A 29 12.26 12.38 -0.58
C GLY A 29 13.33 11.42 -0.07
N GLU A 30 13.25 11.10 1.22
CA GLU A 30 14.03 10.09 1.90
C GLU A 30 13.37 8.72 1.82
N PHE A 31 14.04 7.68 2.34
CA PHE A 31 13.37 6.42 2.65
C PHE A 31 12.42 6.63 3.82
N VAL A 32 11.15 6.35 3.63
CA VAL A 32 10.10 6.53 4.65
C VAL A 32 9.44 5.20 5.01
N TRP A 33 9.16 5.02 6.29
CA TRP A 33 8.42 3.89 6.83
C TRP A 33 9.02 2.53 6.42
N ASP A 34 8.26 1.68 5.68
CA ASP A 34 8.69 0.35 5.28
C ASP A 34 9.86 0.35 4.27
N ASP A 35 10.22 1.51 3.69
CA ASP A 35 11.37 1.60 2.78
C ASP A 35 12.67 1.19 3.47
N ALA A 36 12.77 1.37 4.80
CA ALA A 36 13.88 0.88 5.57
C ALA A 36 13.93 -0.66 5.55
N LEU A 37 12.79 -1.33 5.78
CA LEU A 37 12.67 -2.78 5.79
C LEU A 37 12.90 -3.40 4.40
N TYR A 38 12.40 -2.76 3.34
CA TYR A 38 12.52 -3.29 1.98
C TYR A 38 13.87 -3.01 1.34
N LEU A 39 14.56 -1.92 1.73
CA LEU A 39 15.76 -1.43 1.05
C LEU A 39 16.93 -1.16 2.01
N ARG A 40 16.83 -0.10 2.82
CA ARG A 40 17.99 0.45 3.55
C ARG A 40 18.62 -0.55 4.51
N ASP A 41 17.81 -1.26 5.26
CA ASP A 41 18.22 -2.16 6.34
C ASP A 41 18.01 -3.65 5.97
N ASN A 42 17.68 -3.95 4.69
CA ASN A 42 17.40 -5.29 4.21
C ASN A 42 18.69 -6.03 3.82
N PRO A 43 19.11 -7.06 4.57
CA PRO A 43 20.33 -7.81 4.24
C PRO A 43 20.20 -8.59 2.92
N LEU A 44 18.98 -9.02 2.53
CA LEU A 44 18.75 -9.77 1.29
C LEU A 44 18.96 -8.88 0.05
N ILE A 45 18.58 -7.60 0.12
CA ILE A 45 18.82 -6.64 -0.97
C ILE A 45 20.30 -6.43 -1.19
N GLN A 46 21.09 -6.41 -0.11
CA GLN A 46 22.53 -6.20 -0.15
C GLN A 46 23.32 -7.45 -0.55
N ALA A 47 22.79 -8.63 -0.25
CA ALA A 47 23.44 -9.90 -0.52
C ALA A 47 23.55 -10.20 -2.03
N ARG A 48 24.65 -10.85 -2.45
CA ARG A 48 24.85 -11.27 -3.85
C ARG A 48 23.86 -12.36 -4.25
N ASP A 49 23.54 -13.28 -3.35
CA ASP A 49 22.56 -14.37 -3.49
C ASP A 49 21.12 -13.94 -3.16
N GLY A 50 20.91 -12.69 -2.76
CA GLY A 50 19.60 -12.20 -2.34
C GLY A 50 18.50 -12.40 -3.38
N LEU A 51 18.83 -12.29 -4.67
CA LEU A 51 17.88 -12.56 -5.75
C LEU A 51 17.34 -14.00 -5.67
N GLN A 52 18.21 -14.99 -5.52
CA GLN A 52 17.81 -16.39 -5.38
C GLN A 52 16.96 -16.61 -4.13
N ARG A 53 17.32 -15.98 -3.01
CA ARG A 53 16.60 -16.08 -1.74
C ARG A 53 15.20 -15.46 -1.81
N PHE A 54 15.01 -14.34 -2.49
CA PHE A 54 13.66 -13.77 -2.71
C PHE A 54 12.73 -14.68 -3.52
N TRP A 55 13.28 -15.50 -4.40
CA TRP A 55 12.47 -16.39 -5.23
C TRP A 55 12.25 -17.77 -4.60
N LEU A 56 13.20 -18.29 -3.84
CA LEU A 56 13.24 -19.70 -3.43
C LEU A 56 13.14 -19.93 -1.92
N THR A 57 13.11 -18.87 -1.10
CA THR A 57 12.99 -18.99 0.35
C THR A 57 11.81 -18.19 0.92
N THR A 58 11.52 -18.41 2.19
CA THR A 58 10.48 -17.68 2.94
C THR A 58 11.08 -16.71 3.96
N GLU A 59 12.33 -16.29 3.75
CA GLU A 59 13.05 -15.44 4.70
C GLU A 59 12.50 -14.00 4.78
N PHE A 60 11.85 -13.52 3.71
CA PHE A 60 11.27 -12.20 3.71
C PHE A 60 9.79 -12.23 4.14
N THR A 61 9.31 -11.10 4.62
CA THR A 61 7.95 -10.98 5.19
C THR A 61 6.82 -11.19 4.19
N ASP A 62 7.07 -10.86 2.90
CA ASP A 62 6.09 -10.91 1.82
C ASP A 62 6.65 -11.63 0.60
N TYR A 63 5.82 -12.39 -0.13
CA TYR A 63 6.22 -13.02 -1.37
C TYR A 63 5.89 -12.14 -2.59
N TYR A 64 6.66 -11.07 -2.78
CA TYR A 64 6.59 -10.18 -3.94
C TYR A 64 7.90 -10.25 -4.74
N ALA A 65 8.24 -11.46 -5.20
CA ALA A 65 9.54 -11.80 -5.78
C ALA A 65 9.96 -10.85 -6.92
N LEU A 66 9.02 -10.41 -7.76
CA LEU A 66 9.33 -9.51 -8.88
C LEU A 66 9.59 -8.06 -8.42
N ALA A 67 8.84 -7.56 -7.44
CA ALA A 67 9.10 -6.24 -6.86
C ALA A 67 10.46 -6.21 -6.16
N ASN A 68 10.77 -7.25 -5.36
CA ASN A 68 12.05 -7.40 -4.69
C ASN A 68 13.21 -7.57 -5.69
N THR A 69 12.98 -8.24 -6.84
CA THR A 69 13.95 -8.30 -7.94
C THR A 69 14.27 -6.91 -8.47
N SER A 70 13.25 -6.04 -8.67
CA SER A 70 13.48 -4.67 -9.13
C SER A 70 14.32 -3.87 -8.12
N PHE A 71 14.04 -4.01 -6.83
CA PHE A 71 14.81 -3.36 -5.77
C PHE A 71 16.23 -3.90 -5.66
N TRP A 72 16.42 -5.22 -5.81
CA TRP A 72 17.74 -5.84 -5.80
C TRP A 72 18.64 -5.34 -6.94
N LEU A 73 18.08 -5.14 -8.15
CA LEU A 73 18.78 -4.55 -9.29
C LEU A 73 19.11 -3.07 -9.05
N GLU A 74 18.13 -2.30 -8.58
CA GLU A 74 18.31 -0.86 -8.35
C GLU A 74 19.25 -0.55 -7.19
N TRP A 75 19.30 -1.41 -6.16
CA TRP A 75 20.28 -1.25 -5.09
C TRP A 75 21.72 -1.22 -5.60
N ARG A 76 22.02 -1.96 -6.66
CA ARG A 76 23.33 -1.99 -7.31
C ARG A 76 23.62 -0.75 -8.14
N LEU A 77 22.58 -0.01 -8.51
CA LEU A 77 22.68 1.24 -9.27
C LEU A 77 22.69 2.46 -8.36
N TRP A 78 21.80 2.49 -7.38
CA TRP A 78 21.52 3.66 -6.55
C TRP A 78 22.00 3.52 -5.10
N GLY A 79 22.18 2.30 -4.59
CA GLY A 79 22.54 2.03 -3.21
C GLY A 79 21.57 2.72 -2.24
N LYS A 80 22.10 3.54 -1.36
CA LYS A 80 21.33 4.29 -0.35
C LYS A 80 20.75 5.62 -0.85
N ASN A 81 20.82 5.92 -2.15
CA ASN A 81 20.25 7.15 -2.70
C ASN A 81 18.77 6.94 -3.09
N PRO A 82 17.78 7.52 -2.38
CA PRO A 82 16.35 7.28 -2.65
C PRO A 82 15.87 7.88 -3.97
N ALA A 83 16.54 8.91 -4.50
CA ALA A 83 16.07 9.63 -5.69
C ALA A 83 15.88 8.73 -6.91
N GLY A 84 16.79 7.77 -7.14
CA GLY A 84 16.69 6.84 -8.27
C GLY A 84 15.43 5.95 -8.19
N TYR A 85 15.10 5.47 -6.99
CA TYR A 85 13.91 4.66 -6.75
C TYR A 85 12.61 5.45 -6.97
N HIS A 86 12.58 6.72 -6.52
CA HIS A 86 11.44 7.61 -6.78
C HIS A 86 11.26 7.86 -8.27
N VAL A 87 12.34 8.16 -9.00
CA VAL A 87 12.29 8.37 -10.46
C VAL A 87 11.71 7.13 -11.16
N THR A 88 12.14 5.93 -10.79
CA THR A 88 11.61 4.70 -11.37
C THR A 88 10.11 4.55 -11.08
N ASN A 89 9.64 4.80 -9.85
CA ASN A 89 8.21 4.74 -9.54
C ASN A 89 7.39 5.73 -10.37
N ILE A 90 7.87 6.97 -10.51
CA ILE A 90 7.20 8.02 -11.30
C ILE A 90 7.12 7.64 -12.78
N LEU A 91 8.20 7.12 -13.35
CA LEU A 91 8.23 6.69 -14.75
C LEU A 91 7.32 5.47 -14.99
N LEU A 92 7.31 4.50 -14.08
CA LEU A 92 6.38 3.37 -14.13
C LEU A 92 4.92 3.82 -14.02
N HIS A 93 4.62 4.81 -13.18
CA HIS A 93 3.28 5.37 -13.06
C HIS A 93 2.85 6.11 -14.34
N ALA A 94 3.73 6.94 -14.92
CA ALA A 94 3.48 7.56 -16.22
C ALA A 94 3.25 6.51 -17.31
N PHE A 95 4.03 5.43 -17.30
CA PHE A 95 3.83 4.32 -18.23
C PHE A 95 2.49 3.60 -18.01
N ASN A 96 2.06 3.40 -16.76
CA ASN A 96 0.72 2.88 -16.44
C ASN A 96 -0.40 3.75 -17.01
N ALA A 97 -0.27 5.07 -16.90
CA ALA A 97 -1.24 6.01 -17.45
C ALA A 97 -1.27 5.95 -19.00
N LEU A 98 -0.12 5.74 -19.65
CA LEU A 98 -0.05 5.51 -21.10
C LEU A 98 -0.67 4.16 -21.50
N LEU A 99 -0.43 3.10 -20.74
CA LEU A 99 -1.05 1.79 -20.96
C LEU A 99 -2.58 1.87 -20.80
N LEU A 100 -3.05 2.60 -19.78
CA LEU A 100 -4.47 2.88 -19.59
C LEU A 100 -5.06 3.62 -20.78
N TRP A 101 -4.45 4.73 -21.20
CA TRP A 101 -4.87 5.45 -22.40
C TRP A 101 -4.94 4.54 -23.63
N ARG A 102 -3.92 3.69 -23.83
CA ARG A 102 -3.87 2.72 -24.93
C ARG A 102 -5.00 1.70 -24.85
N LEU A 103 -5.26 1.16 -23.64
CA LEU A 103 -6.34 0.21 -23.38
C LEU A 103 -7.71 0.82 -23.69
N LEU A 104 -7.99 2.01 -23.17
CA LEU A 104 -9.27 2.69 -23.39
C LEU A 104 -9.50 3.02 -24.88
N ARG A 105 -8.43 3.36 -25.62
CA ARG A 105 -8.49 3.51 -27.09
C ARG A 105 -8.78 2.19 -27.80
N GLN A 106 -8.16 1.08 -27.38
CA GLN A 106 -8.43 -0.26 -27.94
C GLN A 106 -9.88 -0.67 -27.69
N LEU A 107 -10.42 -0.34 -26.52
CA LEU A 107 -11.83 -0.57 -26.16
C LEU A 107 -12.80 0.46 -26.81
N LYS A 108 -12.28 1.39 -27.63
CA LYS A 108 -13.04 2.46 -28.30
C LYS A 108 -13.81 3.36 -27.32
N ILE A 109 -13.29 3.53 -26.09
CA ILE A 109 -13.89 4.40 -25.09
C ILE A 109 -13.55 5.86 -25.42
N ARG A 110 -14.58 6.70 -25.59
CA ARG A 110 -14.43 8.15 -25.78
C ARG A 110 -13.81 8.75 -24.52
N GLY A 111 -13.07 9.85 -24.65
CA GLY A 111 -12.44 10.49 -23.50
C GLY A 111 -11.24 9.74 -22.89
N ALA A 112 -10.69 8.72 -23.59
CA ALA A 112 -9.53 7.95 -23.14
C ALA A 112 -8.35 8.82 -22.69
N GLY A 113 -8.08 9.93 -23.38
CA GLY A 113 -7.03 10.86 -23.00
C GLY A 113 -7.30 11.60 -21.68
N TRP A 114 -8.54 12.01 -21.45
CA TRP A 114 -8.95 12.63 -20.19
C TRP A 114 -8.77 11.67 -19.02
N ALA A 115 -9.22 10.42 -19.18
CA ALA A 115 -9.07 9.39 -18.16
C ALA A 115 -7.59 9.07 -17.87
N GLY A 116 -6.73 8.98 -18.90
CA GLY A 116 -5.30 8.77 -18.73
C GLY A 116 -4.60 9.90 -17.96
N LEU A 117 -4.88 11.16 -18.32
CA LEU A 117 -4.34 12.32 -17.60
C LEU A 117 -4.90 12.42 -16.17
N ALA A 118 -6.21 12.17 -15.98
CA ALA A 118 -6.81 12.17 -14.66
C ALA A 118 -6.17 11.09 -13.77
N PHE A 119 -5.89 9.89 -14.30
CA PHE A 119 -5.19 8.85 -13.57
C PHE A 119 -3.76 9.27 -13.23
N ALA A 120 -3.03 9.86 -14.19
CA ALA A 120 -1.66 10.31 -13.99
C ALA A 120 -1.52 11.38 -12.91
N LEU A 121 -2.52 12.28 -12.82
CA LEU A 121 -2.50 13.44 -11.94
C LEU A 121 -3.37 13.31 -10.68
N HIS A 122 -3.91 12.12 -10.39
CA HIS A 122 -4.84 11.95 -9.28
C HIS A 122 -4.11 11.86 -7.92
N PRO A 123 -4.44 12.73 -6.94
CA PRO A 123 -3.75 12.75 -5.64
C PRO A 123 -3.80 11.44 -4.85
N VAL A 124 -4.85 10.64 -5.03
CA VAL A 124 -4.99 9.31 -4.42
C VAL A 124 -3.84 8.38 -4.78
N ASN A 125 -3.25 8.53 -5.97
CA ASN A 125 -2.15 7.68 -6.44
C ASN A 125 -0.80 8.01 -5.77
N VAL A 126 -0.70 9.13 -5.06
CA VAL A 126 0.57 9.58 -4.46
C VAL A 126 1.13 8.55 -3.50
N MET A 127 0.30 7.94 -2.66
CA MET A 127 0.75 6.89 -1.75
C MET A 127 1.36 5.69 -2.48
N SER A 128 0.83 5.30 -3.65
CA SER A 128 1.39 4.20 -4.46
C SER A 128 2.66 4.58 -5.21
N VAL A 129 2.90 5.87 -5.49
CA VAL A 129 3.98 6.33 -6.38
C VAL A 129 5.14 6.95 -5.59
N ALA A 130 4.83 7.79 -4.59
CA ALA A 130 5.82 8.47 -3.78
C ALA A 130 6.41 7.56 -2.69
N TRP A 131 5.66 6.61 -2.17
CA TRP A 131 6.18 5.60 -1.26
C TRP A 131 6.93 4.53 -2.05
N ILE A 132 8.25 4.44 -1.86
CA ILE A 132 9.13 3.59 -2.68
C ILE A 132 8.71 2.13 -2.59
N SER A 133 8.45 1.60 -1.39
CA SER A 133 8.07 0.20 -1.18
C SER A 133 6.73 -0.20 -1.81
N GLU A 134 5.88 0.77 -2.16
CA GLU A 134 4.67 0.54 -2.96
C GLU A 134 4.93 0.40 -4.48
N ARG A 135 6.19 0.29 -4.91
CA ARG A 135 6.61 -0.22 -6.21
C ARG A 135 5.82 -1.44 -6.64
N LYS A 136 5.55 -2.31 -5.67
CA LYS A 136 4.73 -3.51 -5.83
C LYS A 136 3.36 -3.21 -6.47
N ASN A 137 2.68 -2.12 -6.10
CA ASN A 137 1.41 -1.70 -6.71
C ASN A 137 1.59 -1.23 -8.15
N VAL A 138 2.63 -0.41 -8.38
CA VAL A 138 2.87 0.21 -9.69
C VAL A 138 3.27 -0.85 -10.72
N LEU A 139 4.16 -1.79 -10.36
CA LEU A 139 4.55 -2.93 -11.19
C LEU A 139 3.37 -3.89 -11.43
N SER A 140 2.61 -4.22 -10.40
CA SER A 140 1.45 -5.11 -10.53
C SER A 140 0.43 -4.56 -11.51
N LEU A 141 0.11 -3.25 -11.44
CA LEU A 141 -0.79 -2.62 -12.39
C LEU A 141 -0.22 -2.58 -13.79
N MET A 142 1.08 -2.32 -13.97
CA MET A 142 1.73 -2.33 -15.28
C MET A 142 1.51 -3.66 -16.00
N PHE A 143 1.84 -4.75 -15.32
CA PHE A 143 1.69 -6.08 -15.88
C PHE A 143 0.21 -6.49 -16.04
N ALA A 144 -0.68 -6.05 -15.15
CA ALA A 144 -2.11 -6.26 -15.29
C ALA A 144 -2.68 -5.56 -16.55
N LEU A 145 -2.30 -4.31 -16.79
CA LEU A 145 -2.71 -3.58 -18.00
C LEU A 145 -2.15 -4.20 -19.27
N LEU A 146 -0.89 -4.66 -19.26
CA LEU A 146 -0.30 -5.40 -20.38
C LEU A 146 -1.03 -6.72 -20.61
N SER A 147 -1.41 -7.43 -19.56
CA SER A 147 -2.22 -8.65 -19.64
C SER A 147 -3.57 -8.39 -20.30
N VAL A 148 -4.30 -7.36 -19.87
CA VAL A 148 -5.61 -7.00 -20.45
C VAL A 148 -5.46 -6.58 -21.92
N LEU A 149 -4.45 -5.78 -22.26
CA LEU A 149 -4.16 -5.37 -23.65
C LEU A 149 -3.86 -6.59 -24.55
N ALA A 150 -3.04 -7.51 -24.08
CA ALA A 150 -2.70 -8.73 -24.79
C ALA A 150 -3.92 -9.66 -24.94
N PHE A 151 -4.73 -9.80 -23.87
CA PHE A 151 -5.95 -10.62 -23.88
C PHE A 151 -6.95 -10.12 -24.94
N PHE A 152 -7.25 -8.81 -24.96
CA PHE A 152 -8.16 -8.27 -25.97
C PHE A 152 -7.55 -8.28 -27.37
N ARG A 153 -6.23 -8.22 -27.51
CA ARG A 153 -5.58 -8.42 -28.80
C ARG A 153 -5.67 -9.87 -29.29
N TRP A 154 -5.63 -10.84 -28.37
CA TRP A 154 -5.93 -12.22 -28.68
C TRP A 154 -7.40 -12.39 -29.08
N GLU A 155 -8.32 -11.80 -28.35
CA GLU A 155 -9.74 -11.84 -28.67
C GLU A 155 -10.04 -11.30 -30.06
N ASP A 156 -9.39 -10.20 -30.45
CA ASP A 156 -9.58 -9.56 -31.78
C ASP A 156 -8.90 -10.33 -32.93
N ARG A 157 -7.74 -10.96 -32.71
CA ARG A 157 -6.90 -11.54 -33.76
C ARG A 157 -6.77 -13.05 -33.71
N ARG A 158 -7.15 -13.69 -32.59
CA ARG A 158 -7.09 -15.14 -32.36
C ARG A 158 -5.70 -15.77 -32.44
N PHE A 159 -4.59 -15.00 -32.43
CA PHE A 159 -3.24 -15.55 -32.40
C PHE A 159 -2.87 -15.98 -30.98
N ARG A 160 -2.57 -17.29 -30.77
CA ARG A 160 -2.25 -17.93 -29.49
C ARG A 160 -1.14 -17.22 -28.72
N ARG A 161 -0.16 -16.58 -29.40
CA ARG A 161 0.93 -15.81 -28.74
C ARG A 161 0.40 -14.70 -27.84
N TRP A 162 -0.66 -14.00 -28.21
CA TRP A 162 -1.24 -12.93 -27.41
C TRP A 162 -1.94 -13.46 -26.18
N TYR A 163 -2.54 -14.65 -26.25
CA TYR A 163 -3.15 -15.31 -25.10
C TYR A 163 -2.09 -15.66 -24.06
N TRP A 164 -1.03 -16.36 -24.46
CA TRP A 164 0.04 -16.74 -23.55
C TRP A 164 0.79 -15.52 -23.00
N LEU A 165 0.97 -14.47 -23.79
CA LEU A 165 1.50 -13.21 -23.30
C LEU A 165 0.59 -12.61 -22.22
N ALA A 166 -0.74 -12.67 -22.38
CA ALA A 166 -1.68 -12.20 -21.38
C ALA A 166 -1.56 -12.99 -20.07
N VAL A 167 -1.50 -14.33 -20.14
CA VAL A 167 -1.32 -15.19 -18.97
C VAL A 167 0.02 -14.93 -18.27
N THR A 168 1.12 -14.81 -19.03
CA THR A 168 2.44 -14.50 -18.48
C THR A 168 2.48 -13.13 -17.80
N CYS A 169 1.95 -12.09 -18.44
CA CYS A 169 1.85 -10.77 -17.84
C CYS A 169 1.01 -10.80 -16.55
N PHE A 170 -0.06 -11.58 -16.52
CA PHE A 170 -0.84 -11.71 -15.29
C PHE A 170 -0.08 -12.42 -14.17
N ALA A 171 0.66 -13.48 -14.48
CA ALA A 171 1.54 -14.12 -13.51
C ALA A 171 2.58 -13.13 -12.95
N LEU A 172 3.22 -12.31 -13.80
CA LEU A 172 4.15 -11.25 -13.38
C LEU A 172 3.46 -10.17 -12.52
N ALA A 173 2.21 -9.83 -12.83
CA ALA A 173 1.42 -8.91 -12.02
C ALA A 173 1.22 -9.45 -10.59
N LEU A 174 0.86 -10.72 -10.46
CA LEU A 174 0.66 -11.39 -9.16
C LEU A 174 1.97 -11.56 -8.39
N LEU A 175 3.09 -11.86 -9.06
CA LEU A 175 4.43 -11.91 -8.47
C LEU A 175 4.96 -10.53 -8.04
N SER A 176 4.36 -9.45 -8.55
CA SER A 176 4.64 -8.08 -8.08
C SER A 176 3.80 -7.73 -6.86
N LYS A 177 2.49 -8.00 -6.90
CA LYS A 177 1.52 -7.87 -5.77
C LYS A 177 0.21 -8.55 -6.13
N THR A 178 -0.38 -9.25 -5.20
CA THR A 178 -1.68 -9.93 -5.38
C THR A 178 -2.90 -8.98 -5.38
N ALA A 179 -2.69 -7.65 -5.35
CA ALA A 179 -3.76 -6.66 -5.39
C ALA A 179 -4.69 -6.79 -6.61
N VAL A 180 -4.20 -7.36 -7.72
CA VAL A 180 -4.95 -7.57 -8.97
C VAL A 180 -5.50 -8.99 -9.13
N VAL A 181 -5.58 -9.75 -8.04
CA VAL A 181 -6.05 -11.15 -8.03
C VAL A 181 -7.45 -11.32 -8.64
N MET A 182 -8.26 -10.27 -8.64
CA MET A 182 -9.61 -10.26 -9.24
C MET A 182 -9.63 -9.91 -10.74
N LEU A 183 -8.48 -9.83 -11.41
CA LEU A 183 -8.40 -9.54 -12.85
C LEU A 183 -9.23 -10.48 -13.73
N PRO A 184 -9.32 -11.82 -13.48
CA PRO A 184 -10.19 -12.69 -14.26
C PRO A 184 -11.67 -12.28 -14.23
N VAL A 185 -12.16 -11.78 -13.10
CA VAL A 185 -13.52 -11.23 -12.99
C VAL A 185 -13.67 -9.97 -13.82
N VAL A 186 -12.66 -9.09 -13.80
CA VAL A 186 -12.62 -7.87 -14.64
C VAL A 186 -12.64 -8.24 -16.13
N LEU A 187 -11.88 -9.26 -16.55
CA LEU A 187 -11.91 -9.75 -17.95
C LEU A 187 -13.30 -10.22 -18.36
N LEU A 188 -13.98 -11.03 -17.52
CA LEU A 188 -15.35 -11.47 -17.78
C LEU A 188 -16.33 -10.29 -17.88
N LEU A 189 -16.25 -9.33 -16.97
CA LEU A 189 -17.09 -8.13 -17.00
C LEU A 189 -16.90 -7.32 -18.30
N LEU A 190 -15.65 -7.13 -18.71
CA LEU A 190 -15.33 -6.39 -19.95
C LEU A 190 -15.74 -7.16 -21.21
N MET A 191 -15.59 -8.50 -21.25
CA MET A 191 -16.07 -9.33 -22.36
C MET A 191 -17.60 -9.28 -22.45
N GLY A 192 -18.30 -9.45 -21.34
CA GLY A 192 -19.76 -9.34 -21.28
C GLY A 192 -20.27 -7.95 -21.72
N TRP A 193 -19.54 -6.88 -21.37
CA TRP A 193 -19.86 -5.53 -21.83
C TRP A 193 -19.66 -5.36 -23.34
N ARG A 194 -18.55 -5.87 -23.90
CA ARG A 194 -18.26 -5.77 -25.35
C ARG A 194 -19.23 -6.56 -26.22
N ARG A 195 -19.62 -7.76 -25.77
CA ARG A 195 -20.42 -8.71 -26.57
C ARG A 195 -21.90 -8.73 -26.20
N GLY A 196 -22.27 -8.13 -25.07
CA GLY A 196 -23.63 -8.14 -24.53
C GLY A 196 -24.01 -9.41 -23.76
N LYS A 197 -23.31 -10.52 -23.98
CA LYS A 197 -23.48 -11.80 -23.28
C LYS A 197 -22.13 -12.52 -23.14
N LEU A 198 -22.01 -13.39 -22.15
CA LEU A 198 -20.87 -14.29 -21.98
C LEU A 198 -21.18 -15.64 -22.65
N ALA A 199 -20.21 -16.16 -23.38
CA ALA A 199 -20.23 -17.51 -23.95
C ALA A 199 -19.42 -18.47 -23.07
N GLN A 200 -19.59 -19.78 -23.22
CA GLN A 200 -18.81 -20.79 -22.51
C GLN A 200 -17.30 -20.63 -22.76
N GLU A 201 -16.92 -20.27 -23.98
CA GLU A 201 -15.52 -20.01 -24.34
C GLU A 201 -14.87 -18.87 -23.52
N ASP A 202 -15.66 -17.89 -23.09
CA ASP A 202 -15.17 -16.77 -22.28
C ASP A 202 -14.78 -17.26 -20.87
N TRP A 203 -15.59 -18.13 -20.28
CA TRP A 203 -15.26 -18.78 -19.02
C TRP A 203 -14.02 -19.68 -19.15
N LEU A 204 -13.96 -20.53 -20.19
CA LEU A 204 -12.84 -21.42 -20.42
C LEU A 204 -11.53 -20.65 -20.64
N SER A 205 -11.57 -19.53 -21.37
CA SER A 205 -10.40 -18.69 -21.61
C SER A 205 -9.88 -17.98 -20.35
N THR A 206 -10.70 -17.83 -19.32
CA THR A 206 -10.29 -17.21 -18.04
C THR A 206 -9.86 -18.22 -16.97
N VAL A 207 -10.05 -19.54 -17.18
CA VAL A 207 -9.65 -20.60 -16.23
C VAL A 207 -8.19 -20.48 -15.78
N PRO A 208 -7.17 -20.33 -16.67
CA PRO A 208 -5.78 -20.19 -16.23
C PRO A 208 -5.54 -18.95 -15.35
N PHE A 209 -6.29 -17.87 -15.60
CA PHE A 209 -6.21 -16.66 -14.77
C PHE A 209 -6.80 -16.92 -13.37
N PHE A 210 -7.94 -17.61 -13.27
CA PHE A 210 -8.49 -18.01 -11.96
C PHE A 210 -7.57 -18.97 -11.21
N ALA A 211 -6.93 -19.92 -11.90
CA ALA A 211 -5.98 -20.84 -11.29
C ALA A 211 -4.75 -20.10 -10.73
N LEU A 212 -4.18 -19.15 -11.48
CA LEU A 212 -3.10 -18.29 -10.99
C LEU A 212 -3.54 -17.43 -9.81
N SER A 213 -4.74 -16.84 -9.87
CA SER A 213 -5.32 -16.05 -8.77
C SER A 213 -5.46 -16.87 -7.50
N LEU A 214 -5.99 -18.08 -7.60
CA LEU A 214 -6.16 -18.98 -6.46
C LEU A 214 -4.80 -19.38 -5.87
N GLY A 215 -3.86 -19.81 -6.71
CA GLY A 215 -2.53 -20.23 -6.27
C GLY A 215 -1.79 -19.10 -5.53
N MET A 216 -1.71 -17.93 -6.14
CA MET A 216 -1.05 -16.78 -5.51
C MET A 216 -1.81 -16.22 -4.31
N GLY A 217 -3.15 -16.33 -4.31
CA GLY A 217 -3.96 -15.98 -3.14
C GLY A 217 -3.63 -16.88 -1.94
N VAL A 218 -3.49 -18.19 -2.14
CA VAL A 218 -3.07 -19.13 -1.08
C VAL A 218 -1.67 -18.81 -0.57
N VAL A 219 -0.70 -18.56 -1.48
CA VAL A 219 0.66 -18.14 -1.09
C VAL A 219 0.63 -16.88 -0.24
N THR A 220 -0.09 -15.85 -0.67
CA THR A 220 -0.19 -14.59 0.09
C THR A 220 -0.81 -14.80 1.46
N MET A 221 -1.91 -15.58 1.57
CA MET A 221 -2.54 -15.87 2.86
C MET A 221 -1.59 -16.64 3.79
N TRP A 222 -0.77 -17.55 3.25
CA TRP A 222 0.22 -18.29 4.02
C TRP A 222 1.28 -17.34 4.60
N PHE A 223 1.83 -16.42 3.78
CA PHE A 223 2.81 -15.42 4.25
C PHE A 223 2.21 -14.48 5.31
N GLU A 224 1.00 -13.97 5.10
CA GLU A 224 0.30 -13.13 6.08
C GLU A 224 0.09 -13.84 7.42
N GLN A 225 -0.16 -15.16 7.42
CA GLN A 225 -0.35 -15.93 8.64
C GLN A 225 0.96 -16.20 9.39
N HIS A 226 2.09 -16.38 8.68
CA HIS A 226 3.36 -16.78 9.29
C HIS A 226 4.30 -15.61 9.57
N HIS A 227 4.24 -14.54 8.78
CA HIS A 227 5.13 -13.38 8.86
C HIS A 227 4.40 -12.06 9.08
N GLY A 228 3.06 -12.04 8.88
CA GLY A 228 2.25 -10.83 9.04
C GLY A 228 2.21 -10.34 10.49
N ILE A 229 1.80 -9.09 10.67
CA ILE A 229 1.55 -8.51 11.99
C ILE A 229 0.60 -9.43 12.74
N ARG A 230 1.04 -9.91 13.92
CA ARG A 230 0.30 -10.89 14.74
C ARG A 230 -1.18 -10.51 14.83
N SER A 231 -2.05 -11.49 14.66
CA SER A 231 -3.51 -11.37 14.59
C SER A 231 -4.18 -10.64 15.76
N GLU A 232 -3.45 -10.41 16.84
CA GLU A 232 -3.88 -9.67 18.03
C GLU A 232 -4.23 -8.19 17.73
N ILE A 233 -3.69 -7.61 16.66
CA ILE A 233 -3.92 -6.21 16.30
C ILE A 233 -5.18 -6.06 15.43
N VAL A 234 -5.55 -7.09 14.67
CA VAL A 234 -6.68 -7.03 13.73
C VAL A 234 -7.96 -7.51 14.42
N GLN A 235 -8.74 -6.57 14.97
CA GLN A 235 -10.09 -6.90 15.44
C GLN A 235 -11.00 -7.18 14.25
N THR A 236 -11.49 -8.42 14.15
CA THR A 236 -12.41 -8.80 13.08
C THR A 236 -13.85 -8.83 13.60
N ALA A 237 -14.69 -7.96 13.05
CA ALA A 237 -16.13 -8.05 13.23
C ALA A 237 -16.66 -9.39 12.69
N GLY A 238 -17.79 -9.89 13.23
CA GLY A 238 -18.52 -11.01 12.64
C GLY A 238 -18.91 -10.76 11.18
N PHE A 239 -19.32 -11.80 10.45
CA PHE A 239 -19.65 -11.69 9.01
C PHE A 239 -20.62 -10.55 8.68
N PRO A 240 -21.72 -10.31 9.44
CA PRO A 240 -22.63 -9.17 9.17
C PRO A 240 -21.93 -7.81 9.27
N GLY A 241 -21.05 -7.64 10.28
CA GLY A 241 -20.28 -6.40 10.44
C GLY A 241 -19.29 -6.17 9.31
N ARG A 242 -18.63 -7.23 8.80
CA ARG A 242 -17.75 -7.14 7.62
C ARG A 242 -18.53 -6.75 6.37
N LEU A 243 -19.72 -7.30 6.18
CA LEU A 243 -20.59 -7.00 5.05
C LEU A 243 -21.06 -5.53 5.07
N ALA A 244 -21.48 -5.03 6.23
CA ALA A 244 -21.81 -3.62 6.41
C ALA A 244 -20.61 -2.72 6.17
N GLY A 245 -19.44 -3.07 6.72
CA GLY A 245 -18.17 -2.36 6.51
C GLY A 245 -17.76 -2.30 5.05
N ALA A 246 -17.92 -3.38 4.28
CA ALA A 246 -17.61 -3.41 2.86
C ALA A 246 -18.41 -2.37 2.07
N GLY A 247 -19.70 -2.17 2.39
CA GLY A 247 -20.52 -1.11 1.81
C GLY A 247 -19.93 0.27 2.06
N CYS A 248 -19.49 0.56 3.29
CA CYS A 248 -18.87 1.84 3.65
C CYS A 248 -17.54 2.06 2.92
N VAL A 249 -16.70 1.03 2.85
CA VAL A 249 -15.40 1.08 2.18
C VAL A 249 -15.56 1.43 0.69
N VAL A 250 -16.54 0.84 -0.01
CA VAL A 250 -16.82 1.16 -1.42
C VAL A 250 -17.19 2.64 -1.59
N TRP A 251 -18.08 3.17 -0.74
CA TRP A 251 -18.45 4.60 -0.80
C TRP A 251 -17.31 5.54 -0.40
N PHE A 252 -16.49 5.14 0.58
CA PHE A 252 -15.29 5.89 0.93
C PHE A 252 -14.39 6.07 -0.28
N TYR A 253 -14.05 4.98 -0.97
CA TYR A 253 -13.19 5.05 -2.14
C TYR A 253 -13.83 5.79 -3.31
N LEU A 254 -15.13 5.59 -3.58
CA LEU A 254 -15.84 6.40 -4.57
C LEU A 254 -15.79 7.90 -4.23
N GLY A 255 -15.97 8.24 -2.96
CA GLY A 255 -15.84 9.62 -2.49
C GLY A 255 -14.45 10.20 -2.78
N LYS A 256 -13.39 9.43 -2.53
CA LYS A 256 -12.00 9.86 -2.80
C LYS A 256 -11.67 9.98 -4.29
N VAL A 257 -12.37 9.25 -5.18
CA VAL A 257 -12.24 9.46 -6.64
C VAL A 257 -12.74 10.84 -7.06
N PHE A 258 -13.87 11.29 -6.50
CA PHE A 258 -14.46 12.59 -6.89
C PHE A 258 -13.95 13.77 -6.07
N TRP A 259 -13.56 13.49 -4.82
CA TRP A 259 -13.10 14.50 -3.87
C TRP A 259 -11.85 14.01 -3.12
N PRO A 260 -10.65 14.06 -3.76
CA PRO A 260 -9.41 13.56 -3.20
C PRO A 260 -8.78 14.53 -2.19
N VAL A 261 -9.57 14.97 -1.21
CA VAL A 261 -9.15 15.88 -0.13
C VAL A 261 -9.08 15.12 1.20
N GLY A 262 -8.22 15.56 2.11
CA GLY A 262 -8.02 14.91 3.40
C GLY A 262 -7.44 13.48 3.26
N LEU A 263 -6.60 13.26 2.25
CA LEU A 263 -5.88 12.00 2.07
C LEU A 263 -4.93 11.78 3.24
N ASN A 264 -4.90 10.55 3.76
CA ASN A 264 -4.11 10.20 4.94
C ASN A 264 -3.43 8.84 4.77
N VAL A 265 -2.43 8.57 5.58
CA VAL A 265 -1.78 7.24 5.65
C VAL A 265 -2.62 6.30 6.51
N ILE A 266 -3.05 6.78 7.68
CA ILE A 266 -3.87 6.04 8.63
C ILE A 266 -5.16 6.83 8.86
N TYR A 267 -6.25 6.31 8.33
CA TYR A 267 -7.57 6.90 8.51
C TYR A 267 -8.17 6.50 9.87
N PRO A 268 -9.02 7.35 10.47
CA PRO A 268 -9.80 6.94 11.63
C PRO A 268 -10.61 5.67 11.34
N HIS A 269 -10.69 4.77 12.30
CA HIS A 269 -11.55 3.60 12.16
C HIS A 269 -13.02 4.04 12.07
N CYS A 270 -13.71 3.60 11.03
CA CYS A 270 -15.17 3.69 10.99
C CYS A 270 -15.75 2.67 11.97
N SER A 271 -16.03 3.10 13.18
CA SER A 271 -16.73 2.28 14.18
C SER A 271 -18.23 2.39 13.91
N PHE A 272 -18.80 1.44 13.19
CA PHE A 272 -20.23 1.23 13.26
C PHE A 272 -20.53 0.37 14.48
N ALA A 273 -21.48 0.80 15.30
CA ALA A 273 -21.95 -0.02 16.40
C ALA A 273 -22.34 -1.40 15.85
N ALA A 274 -21.61 -2.44 16.24
CA ALA A 274 -21.88 -3.81 15.81
C ALA A 274 -23.33 -4.14 16.17
N GLY A 275 -24.17 -4.42 15.14
CA GLY A 275 -25.58 -4.72 15.31
C GLY A 275 -26.56 -3.58 14.97
N SER A 276 -26.10 -2.36 14.67
CA SER A 276 -26.98 -1.30 14.20
C SER A 276 -27.47 -1.55 12.77
N VAL A 277 -28.79 -1.51 12.55
CA VAL A 277 -29.41 -1.59 11.20
C VAL A 277 -28.88 -0.45 10.31
N ALA A 278 -28.59 0.72 10.88
CA ALA A 278 -28.03 1.86 10.17
C ALA A 278 -26.66 1.57 9.53
N ALA A 279 -25.90 0.63 10.05
CA ALA A 279 -24.62 0.22 9.47
C ALA A 279 -24.77 -0.39 8.06
N PHE A 280 -25.95 -0.89 7.71
CA PHE A 280 -26.24 -1.47 6.39
C PHE A 280 -26.73 -0.44 5.35
N ILE A 281 -26.99 0.82 5.74
CA ILE A 281 -27.45 1.87 4.80
C ILE A 281 -26.50 2.02 3.60
N PRO A 282 -25.17 2.08 3.77
CA PRO A 282 -24.25 2.20 2.62
C PRO A 282 -24.30 0.99 1.68
N LEU A 283 -24.40 -0.22 2.23
CA LEU A 283 -24.55 -1.43 1.43
C LEU A 283 -25.88 -1.43 0.67
N THR A 284 -26.99 -1.10 1.32
CA THR A 284 -28.30 -1.00 0.69
C THR A 284 -28.30 0.04 -0.43
N ALA A 285 -27.69 1.20 -0.20
CA ALA A 285 -27.54 2.24 -1.23
C ALA A 285 -26.74 1.72 -2.44
N LEU A 286 -25.65 0.96 -2.20
CA LEU A 286 -24.87 0.34 -3.27
C LEU A 286 -25.71 -0.66 -4.07
N VAL A 287 -26.49 -1.51 -3.40
CA VAL A 287 -27.40 -2.47 -4.05
C VAL A 287 -28.45 -1.73 -4.87
N CYS A 288 -29.06 -0.66 -4.34
CA CYS A 288 -29.99 0.18 -5.09
C CYS A 288 -29.36 0.76 -6.37
N VAL A 289 -28.13 1.27 -6.30
CA VAL A 289 -27.40 1.78 -7.47
C VAL A 289 -27.20 0.66 -8.50
N VAL A 290 -26.76 -0.53 -8.08
CA VAL A 290 -26.59 -1.69 -8.97
C VAL A 290 -27.91 -2.07 -9.64
N VAL A 291 -29.02 -2.12 -8.89
CA VAL A 291 -30.36 -2.43 -9.43
C VAL A 291 -30.84 -1.36 -10.42
N ILE A 292 -30.68 -0.07 -10.10
CA ILE A 292 -31.04 1.05 -10.99
C ILE A 292 -30.24 1.01 -12.29
N LEU A 293 -28.93 0.77 -12.20
CA LEU A 293 -28.06 0.65 -13.38
C LEU A 293 -28.37 -0.61 -14.19
N GLY A 294 -28.66 -1.74 -13.52
CA GLY A 294 -28.97 -3.01 -14.17
C GLY A 294 -30.32 -3.04 -14.92
N ARG A 295 -31.32 -2.31 -14.41
CA ARG A 295 -32.62 -2.17 -15.09
C ARG A 295 -32.57 -1.27 -16.32
N ALA A 296 -31.53 -0.46 -16.45
CA ALA A 296 -31.44 0.50 -17.52
C ALA A 296 -30.91 -0.12 -18.82
N ARG A 297 -31.59 0.12 -19.92
CA ARG A 297 -31.24 -0.40 -21.26
C ARG A 297 -30.26 0.48 -22.03
N THR A 298 -29.85 1.63 -21.49
CA THR A 298 -28.95 2.55 -22.19
C THR A 298 -27.49 2.11 -22.09
N THR A 299 -26.73 2.28 -23.18
CA THR A 299 -25.32 1.89 -23.27
C THR A 299 -24.46 2.54 -22.17
N GLY A 300 -24.73 3.81 -21.85
CA GLY A 300 -23.98 4.53 -20.81
C GLY A 300 -24.19 3.94 -19.41
N ARG A 301 -25.42 3.55 -19.06
CA ARG A 301 -25.70 2.94 -17.74
C ARG A 301 -25.14 1.51 -17.62
N ARG A 302 -25.14 0.76 -18.74
CA ARG A 302 -24.44 -0.55 -18.77
C ARG A 302 -22.94 -0.39 -18.57
N ALA A 303 -22.31 0.60 -19.21
CA ALA A 303 -20.91 0.92 -19.00
C ALA A 303 -20.62 1.31 -17.54
N ALA A 304 -21.49 2.12 -16.92
CA ALA A 304 -21.37 2.49 -15.52
C ALA A 304 -21.51 1.28 -14.57
N LEU A 305 -22.45 0.35 -14.85
CA LEU A 305 -22.61 -0.88 -14.09
C LEU A 305 -21.35 -1.76 -14.15
N VAL A 306 -20.80 -1.95 -15.34
CA VAL A 306 -19.57 -2.73 -15.54
C VAL A 306 -18.38 -2.05 -14.85
N ALA A 307 -18.25 -0.75 -14.96
CA ALA A 307 -17.19 -0.01 -14.27
C ALA A 307 -17.31 -0.12 -12.74
N LEU A 308 -18.52 -0.01 -12.19
CA LEU A 308 -18.77 -0.25 -10.77
C LEU A 308 -18.43 -1.69 -10.38
N GLY A 309 -18.80 -2.67 -11.20
CA GLY A 309 -18.42 -4.07 -11.00
C GLY A 309 -16.91 -4.28 -10.99
N CYS A 310 -16.18 -3.69 -11.94
CA CYS A 310 -14.70 -3.71 -11.99
C CYS A 310 -14.10 -3.02 -10.74
N PHE A 311 -14.65 -1.87 -10.34
CA PHE A 311 -14.21 -1.13 -9.16
C PHE A 311 -14.34 -1.99 -7.88
N VAL A 312 -15.51 -2.56 -7.66
CA VAL A 312 -15.78 -3.42 -6.50
C VAL A 312 -14.95 -4.70 -6.56
N ALA A 313 -14.82 -5.34 -7.73
CA ALA A 313 -14.00 -6.53 -7.89
C ALA A 313 -12.53 -6.25 -7.54
N LEU A 314 -11.92 -5.17 -8.04
CA LEU A 314 -10.54 -4.82 -7.74
C LEU A 314 -10.32 -4.40 -6.27
N LEU A 315 -11.35 -3.90 -5.58
CA LEU A 315 -11.31 -3.62 -4.15
C LEU A 315 -11.63 -4.85 -3.28
N PHE A 316 -12.16 -5.94 -3.86
CA PHE A 316 -12.65 -7.09 -3.09
C PHE A 316 -11.64 -7.63 -2.05
N PRO A 317 -10.33 -7.78 -2.35
CA PRO A 317 -9.37 -8.27 -1.37
C PRO A 317 -9.27 -7.42 -0.11
N VAL A 318 -9.57 -6.12 -0.21
CA VAL A 318 -9.42 -5.13 0.88
C VAL A 318 -10.76 -4.64 1.47
N LEU A 319 -11.87 -5.28 1.14
CA LEU A 319 -13.20 -4.96 1.68
C LEU A 319 -13.45 -5.48 3.11
N GLY A 320 -12.44 -6.08 3.78
CA GLY A 320 -12.55 -6.57 5.15
C GLY A 320 -12.95 -8.04 5.29
N PHE A 321 -13.04 -8.80 4.19
CA PHE A 321 -13.32 -10.24 4.23
C PHE A 321 -12.07 -11.06 4.58
N PHE A 322 -10.89 -10.56 4.28
CA PHE A 322 -9.60 -11.16 4.58
C PHE A 322 -8.88 -10.38 5.68
N LYS A 323 -8.09 -11.07 6.49
CA LYS A 323 -7.22 -10.43 7.48
C LYS A 323 -5.97 -9.93 6.75
N ILE A 324 -5.73 -8.62 6.79
CA ILE A 324 -4.55 -7.96 6.24
C ILE A 324 -3.93 -7.15 7.37
N GLY A 325 -2.62 -7.29 7.61
CA GLY A 325 -1.93 -6.67 8.73
C GLY A 325 -2.15 -5.16 8.84
N PHE A 326 -2.21 -4.45 7.71
CA PHE A 326 -2.48 -3.01 7.67
C PHE A 326 -3.87 -2.64 8.26
N MET A 327 -4.86 -3.54 8.21
CA MET A 327 -6.20 -3.29 8.79
C MET A 327 -6.17 -3.13 10.32
N GLY A 328 -5.09 -3.53 10.98
CA GLY A 328 -4.85 -3.22 12.39
C GLY A 328 -4.65 -1.73 12.66
N TYR A 329 -4.29 -0.96 11.64
CA TYR A 329 -4.04 0.48 11.73
C TYR A 329 -5.16 1.30 11.12
N SER A 330 -5.72 0.85 9.99
CA SER A 330 -6.75 1.55 9.24
C SER A 330 -7.55 0.58 8.37
N ASN A 331 -8.88 0.73 8.33
CA ASN A 331 -9.76 -0.11 7.51
C ASN A 331 -9.68 0.24 6.01
N VAL A 332 -9.06 1.35 5.67
CA VAL A 332 -8.92 1.87 4.30
C VAL A 332 -7.52 2.46 4.10
N ALA A 333 -7.01 2.43 2.87
CA ALA A 333 -5.73 3.04 2.52
C ALA A 333 -5.76 3.52 1.06
N ASP A 334 -5.18 4.70 0.79
CA ASP A 334 -5.21 5.31 -0.54
C ASP A 334 -4.62 4.40 -1.61
N HIS A 335 -3.54 3.67 -1.30
CA HIS A 335 -2.87 2.78 -2.25
C HIS A 335 -3.69 1.56 -2.67
N TRP A 336 -4.74 1.19 -1.93
CA TRP A 336 -5.57 0.03 -2.27
C TRP A 336 -6.50 0.27 -3.46
N GLN A 337 -6.88 1.52 -3.73
CA GLN A 337 -7.72 1.83 -4.88
C GLN A 337 -6.94 2.15 -6.16
N TYR A 338 -5.60 2.00 -6.18
CA TYR A 338 -4.75 2.37 -7.31
C TYR A 338 -5.21 1.74 -8.65
N ALA A 339 -5.49 0.44 -8.67
CA ALA A 339 -6.02 -0.23 -9.85
C ALA A 339 -7.52 0.04 -10.07
N ALA A 340 -8.32 0.09 -9.00
CA ALA A 340 -9.77 0.24 -9.09
C ALA A 340 -10.19 1.62 -9.65
N LEU A 341 -9.43 2.67 -9.32
CA LEU A 341 -9.64 4.05 -9.79
C LEU A 341 -9.85 4.15 -11.30
N ILE A 342 -9.15 3.32 -12.08
CA ILE A 342 -9.19 3.29 -13.54
C ILE A 342 -10.61 3.16 -14.09
N SER A 343 -11.41 2.28 -13.49
CA SER A 343 -12.75 1.96 -13.98
C SER A 343 -13.70 3.16 -13.86
N VAL A 344 -13.61 3.90 -12.77
CA VAL A 344 -14.43 5.11 -12.54
C VAL A 344 -13.97 6.25 -13.47
N LEU A 345 -12.67 6.48 -13.58
CA LEU A 345 -12.12 7.51 -14.45
C LEU A 345 -12.44 7.25 -15.94
N ALA A 346 -12.50 6.00 -16.36
CA ALA A 346 -12.92 5.64 -17.73
C ALA A 346 -14.36 6.09 -18.02
N VAL A 347 -15.28 5.89 -17.07
CA VAL A 347 -16.68 6.31 -17.23
C VAL A 347 -16.81 7.83 -17.17
N VAL A 348 -16.15 8.47 -16.22
CA VAL A 348 -16.19 9.95 -16.07
C VAL A 348 -15.63 10.62 -17.33
N GLY A 349 -14.46 10.18 -17.80
CA GLY A 349 -13.87 10.70 -19.04
C GLY A 349 -14.75 10.48 -20.26
N SER A 350 -15.39 9.29 -20.34
CA SER A 350 -16.30 8.97 -21.44
C SER A 350 -17.57 9.82 -21.40
N ALA A 351 -18.20 9.97 -20.24
CA ALA A 351 -19.40 10.77 -20.06
C ALA A 351 -19.14 12.24 -20.40
N GLY A 352 -18.04 12.81 -19.88
CA GLY A 352 -17.64 14.17 -20.17
C GLY A 352 -17.43 14.44 -21.66
N ALA A 353 -16.68 13.53 -22.34
CA ALA A 353 -16.42 13.66 -23.79
C ALA A 353 -17.70 13.55 -24.63
N GLN A 354 -18.59 12.60 -24.29
CA GLN A 354 -19.88 12.44 -24.99
C GLN A 354 -20.80 13.62 -24.77
N THR A 355 -20.91 14.13 -23.54
CA THR A 355 -21.75 15.29 -23.21
C THR A 355 -21.25 16.53 -23.94
N ALA A 356 -19.94 16.76 -23.98
CA ALA A 356 -19.35 17.89 -24.70
C ALA A 356 -19.68 17.85 -26.21
N GLU A 357 -19.67 16.65 -26.82
CA GLU A 357 -19.99 16.45 -28.23
C GLU A 357 -21.49 16.62 -28.52
N ILE A 358 -22.37 15.93 -27.76
CA ILE A 358 -23.83 15.91 -27.98
C ILE A 358 -24.45 17.27 -27.68
N ARG A 359 -24.06 17.89 -26.57
CA ARG A 359 -24.62 19.18 -26.11
C ARG A 359 -23.93 20.39 -26.73
N ARG A 360 -22.82 20.17 -27.49
CA ARG A 360 -21.96 21.24 -28.03
C ARG A 360 -21.48 22.22 -26.94
N TRP A 361 -21.24 21.71 -25.73
CA TRP A 361 -20.77 22.50 -24.57
C TRP A 361 -19.26 22.75 -24.70
N HIS A 362 -18.89 23.85 -25.33
CA HIS A 362 -17.49 24.23 -25.57
C HIS A 362 -16.71 24.54 -24.27
N TRP A 363 -17.40 24.85 -23.17
CA TRP A 363 -16.79 25.08 -21.85
C TRP A 363 -16.37 23.79 -21.15
N LEU A 364 -16.98 22.66 -21.45
CA LEU A 364 -16.72 21.39 -20.74
C LEU A 364 -15.25 20.92 -20.84
N PRO A 365 -14.57 21.02 -22.02
CA PRO A 365 -13.14 20.76 -22.11
C PRO A 365 -12.27 21.74 -21.28
N VAL A 366 -12.69 23.00 -21.15
CA VAL A 366 -12.01 23.99 -20.31
C VAL A 366 -12.15 23.61 -18.84
N PHE A 367 -13.36 23.25 -18.41
CA PHE A 367 -13.59 22.71 -17.08
C PHE A 367 -12.75 21.46 -16.81
N GLY A 368 -12.64 20.54 -17.78
CA GLY A 368 -11.78 19.36 -17.69
C GLY A 368 -10.30 19.73 -17.45
N VAL A 369 -9.80 20.78 -18.11
CA VAL A 369 -8.42 21.27 -17.85
C VAL A 369 -8.31 21.83 -16.43
N ILE A 370 -9.29 22.60 -15.95
CA ILE A 370 -9.28 23.12 -14.57
C ILE A 370 -9.25 21.97 -13.56
N VAL A 371 -10.05 20.93 -13.77
CA VAL A 371 -10.03 19.73 -12.91
C VAL A 371 -8.67 19.04 -12.94
N LEU A 372 -8.04 18.87 -14.13
CA LEU A 372 -6.70 18.28 -14.22
C LEU A 372 -5.64 19.11 -13.51
N LEU A 373 -5.70 20.44 -13.62
CA LEU A 373 -4.78 21.33 -12.90
C LEU A 373 -4.98 21.23 -11.39
N TRP A 374 -6.23 21.17 -10.92
CA TRP A 374 -6.54 20.96 -9.50
C TRP A 374 -6.05 19.61 -8.99
N LEU A 375 -6.26 18.53 -9.73
CA LEU A 375 -5.73 17.20 -9.40
C LEU A 375 -4.19 17.21 -9.36
N GLY A 376 -3.55 17.81 -10.39
CA GLY A 376 -2.08 17.91 -10.44
C GLY A 376 -1.50 18.73 -9.30
N TRP A 377 -2.14 19.82 -8.93
CA TRP A 377 -1.78 20.60 -7.75
C TRP A 377 -1.93 19.81 -6.45
N GLY A 378 -3.06 19.11 -6.28
CA GLY A 378 -3.27 18.23 -5.13
C GLY A 378 -2.24 17.11 -5.04
N THR A 379 -1.84 16.54 -6.18
CA THR A 379 -0.78 15.54 -6.28
C THR A 379 0.56 16.12 -5.86
N TRP A 380 0.91 17.31 -6.35
CA TRP A 380 2.15 18.00 -6.02
C TRP A 380 2.23 18.31 -4.51
N GLN A 381 1.16 18.85 -3.92
CA GLN A 381 1.06 19.08 -2.47
C GLN A 381 1.19 17.78 -1.67
N ARG A 382 0.49 16.72 -2.09
CA ARG A 382 0.55 15.44 -1.40
C ARG A 382 1.91 14.76 -1.53
N ALA A 383 2.62 14.95 -2.65
CA ALA A 383 3.98 14.43 -2.85
C ALA A 383 4.99 15.06 -1.89
N HIS A 384 4.81 16.32 -1.48
CA HIS A 384 5.63 16.95 -0.45
C HIS A 384 5.53 16.24 0.90
N VAL A 385 4.35 15.75 1.27
CA VAL A 385 4.14 15.04 2.54
C VAL A 385 4.98 13.77 2.63
N TRP A 386 5.34 13.18 1.51
CA TRP A 386 6.15 11.95 1.43
C TRP A 386 7.65 12.20 1.35
N GLN A 387 8.13 13.44 1.57
CA GLN A 387 9.56 13.75 1.52
C GLN A 387 10.33 13.28 2.74
N SER A 388 9.69 13.25 3.92
CA SER A 388 10.35 12.78 5.15
C SER A 388 9.35 12.14 6.11
N GLU A 389 9.85 11.33 7.04
CA GLU A 389 9.00 10.73 8.06
C GLU A 389 8.38 11.78 9.00
N LEU A 390 9.08 12.87 9.29
CA LEU A 390 8.54 13.97 10.11
C LEU A 390 7.30 14.60 9.44
N GLN A 391 7.37 14.88 8.14
CA GLN A 391 6.24 15.43 7.39
C GLN A 391 5.10 14.41 7.27
N LEU A 392 5.42 13.15 6.96
CA LEU A 392 4.45 12.08 6.77
C LEU A 392 3.61 11.83 8.03
N TRP A 393 4.29 11.67 9.16
CA TRP A 393 3.61 11.36 10.42
C TRP A 393 2.99 12.59 11.06
N GLY A 394 3.60 13.78 10.87
CA GLY A 394 3.00 15.06 11.28
C GLY A 394 1.68 15.33 10.56
N ASP A 395 1.63 15.20 9.23
CA ASP A 395 0.41 15.32 8.41
C ASP A 395 -0.64 14.26 8.82
N THR A 396 -0.19 13.03 9.11
CA THR A 396 -1.08 11.95 9.54
C THR A 396 -1.75 12.28 10.87
N LEU A 397 -0.99 12.76 11.86
CA LEU A 397 -1.51 13.09 13.18
C LEU A 397 -2.38 14.35 13.19
N GLN A 398 -2.10 15.31 12.32
CA GLN A 398 -2.97 16.48 12.14
C GLN A 398 -4.38 16.07 11.68
N LYS A 399 -4.49 15.02 10.86
CA LYS A 399 -5.77 14.51 10.32
C LYS A 399 -6.38 13.40 11.17
N ASN A 400 -5.58 12.63 11.90
CA ASN A 400 -6.00 11.56 12.78
C ASN A 400 -5.15 11.53 14.07
N PRO A 401 -5.49 12.36 15.06
CA PRO A 401 -4.78 12.38 16.35
C PRO A 401 -4.84 11.06 17.15
N GLY A 402 -5.76 10.17 16.81
CA GLY A 402 -5.89 8.84 17.42
C GLY A 402 -5.01 7.76 16.77
N ALA A 403 -4.18 8.10 15.79
CA ALA A 403 -3.31 7.15 15.10
C ALA A 403 -2.08 6.78 15.96
N TRP A 404 -2.24 5.83 16.88
CA TRP A 404 -1.19 5.41 17.82
C TRP A 404 0.12 5.01 17.12
N MET A 405 0.03 4.35 15.97
CA MET A 405 1.20 3.97 15.19
C MET A 405 1.93 5.19 14.61
N ALA A 406 1.19 6.23 14.18
CA ALA A 406 1.79 7.46 13.67
C ALA A 406 2.53 8.21 14.78
N HIS A 407 2.00 8.21 16.02
CA HIS A 407 2.72 8.74 17.18
C HIS A 407 4.03 7.97 17.42
N ASN A 408 4.00 6.63 17.42
CA ASN A 408 5.22 5.83 17.59
C ASN A 408 6.27 6.14 16.51
N ASN A 409 5.85 6.19 15.25
CA ASN A 409 6.77 6.42 14.14
C ASN A 409 7.28 7.87 14.08
N LEU A 410 6.45 8.85 14.46
CA LEU A 410 6.92 10.22 14.64
C LEU A 410 7.95 10.29 15.79
N GLY A 411 7.72 9.57 16.88
CA GLY A 411 8.68 9.44 17.97
C GLY A 411 10.03 8.89 17.50
N ASN A 412 10.01 7.85 16.65
CA ASN A 412 11.22 7.27 16.06
C ASN A 412 11.96 8.28 15.16
N ALA A 413 11.23 9.04 14.35
CA ALA A 413 11.81 10.07 13.49
C ALA A 413 12.45 11.20 14.33
N LEU A 414 11.73 11.71 15.35
CA LEU A 414 12.23 12.73 16.26
C LEU A 414 13.47 12.28 17.04
N LEU A 415 13.50 11.01 17.46
CA LEU A 415 14.66 10.44 18.18
C LEU A 415 15.91 10.39 17.28
N ARG A 416 15.76 10.04 15.99
CA ARG A 416 16.86 10.11 15.01
C ARG A 416 17.38 11.52 14.81
N GLU A 417 16.50 12.52 14.87
CA GLU A 417 16.84 13.94 14.80
C GLU A 417 17.35 14.52 16.15
N ARG A 418 17.63 13.66 17.14
CA ARG A 418 18.04 14.06 18.49
C ARG A 418 17.05 14.94 19.26
N GLN A 419 15.80 14.99 18.84
CA GLN A 419 14.72 15.71 19.52
C GLN A 419 14.09 14.84 20.61
N ILE A 420 14.90 14.47 21.63
CA ILE A 420 14.57 13.43 22.62
C ILE A 420 13.29 13.75 23.39
N ALA A 421 13.13 14.99 23.86
CA ALA A 421 11.94 15.38 24.65
C ALA A 421 10.65 15.26 23.84
N ALA A 422 10.68 15.68 22.56
CA ALA A 422 9.54 15.54 21.64
C ALA A 422 9.24 14.06 21.33
N ALA A 423 10.27 13.22 21.14
CA ALA A 423 10.12 11.78 20.94
C ALA A 423 9.42 11.12 22.14
N ILE A 424 9.84 11.43 23.38
CA ILE A 424 9.22 10.93 24.62
C ILE A 424 7.73 11.27 24.65
N ALA A 425 7.34 12.51 24.32
CA ALA A 425 5.94 12.93 24.30
C ALA A 425 5.10 12.10 23.29
N GLN A 426 5.70 11.76 22.14
CA GLN A 426 5.03 10.94 21.13
C GLN A 426 4.87 9.47 21.58
N TYR A 427 5.89 8.86 22.17
CA TYR A 427 5.79 7.51 22.72
C TYR A 427 4.79 7.43 23.88
N GLN A 428 4.74 8.43 24.76
CA GLN A 428 3.72 8.53 25.80
C GLN A 428 2.30 8.63 25.21
N SER A 429 2.14 9.36 24.08
CA SER A 429 0.85 9.41 23.37
C SER A 429 0.49 8.04 22.79
N THR A 430 1.46 7.30 22.24
CA THR A 430 1.25 5.93 21.78
C THR A 430 0.76 5.04 22.91
N ILE A 431 1.42 5.08 24.08
CA ILE A 431 1.08 4.25 25.26
C ILE A 431 -0.30 4.61 25.80
N ARG A 432 -0.67 5.89 25.84
CA ARG A 432 -2.03 6.30 26.24
C ARG A 432 -3.11 5.72 25.31
N LEU A 433 -2.84 5.66 23.99
CA LEU A 433 -3.78 5.13 23.01
C LEU A 433 -3.75 3.60 22.94
N ARG A 434 -2.59 3.01 23.21
CA ARG A 434 -2.35 1.57 23.13
C ARG A 434 -1.37 1.11 24.23
N PRO A 435 -1.86 0.86 25.45
CA PRO A 435 -1.00 0.52 26.60
C PRO A 435 -0.26 -0.82 26.46
N ASP A 436 -0.80 -1.73 25.66
CA ASP A 436 -0.25 -3.07 25.41
C ASP A 436 0.79 -3.12 24.25
N TYR A 437 1.15 -1.97 23.67
CA TYR A 437 2.11 -1.94 22.57
C TYR A 437 3.56 -1.92 23.09
N ALA A 438 4.15 -3.10 23.25
CA ALA A 438 5.49 -3.29 23.81
C ALA A 438 6.58 -2.44 23.11
N ASN A 439 6.49 -2.22 21.79
CA ASN A 439 7.51 -1.43 21.07
C ASN A 439 7.49 0.05 21.50
N ALA A 440 6.34 0.61 21.91
CA ALA A 440 6.30 1.99 22.41
C ALA A 440 6.98 2.12 23.78
N HIS A 441 6.79 1.15 24.67
CA HIS A 441 7.52 1.06 25.92
C HIS A 441 9.02 0.90 25.70
N TYR A 442 9.41 0.04 24.76
CA TYR A 442 10.82 -0.15 24.40
C TYR A 442 11.47 1.14 23.90
N ASN A 443 10.82 1.84 22.95
CA ASN A 443 11.31 3.09 22.40
C ASN A 443 11.32 4.22 23.45
N LEU A 444 10.33 4.27 24.33
CA LEU A 444 10.30 5.21 25.46
C LEU A 444 11.44 4.91 26.44
N GLY A 445 11.74 3.62 26.72
CA GLY A 445 12.86 3.21 27.52
C GLY A 445 14.19 3.71 26.97
N ILE A 446 14.42 3.55 25.66
CA ILE A 446 15.62 4.08 25.00
C ILE A 446 15.69 5.61 25.13
N ALA A 447 14.59 6.30 24.81
CA ALA A 447 14.56 7.77 24.83
C ALA A 447 14.75 8.36 26.24
N THR A 448 14.16 7.73 27.27
CA THR A 448 14.34 8.15 28.67
C THR A 448 15.75 7.88 29.17
N TYR A 449 16.35 6.78 28.78
CA TYR A 449 17.76 6.51 29.07
C TYR A 449 18.69 7.56 28.45
N GLN A 450 18.49 7.88 27.17
CA GLN A 450 19.25 8.92 26.48
C GLN A 450 19.04 10.34 27.07
N SER A 451 17.91 10.56 27.72
CA SER A 451 17.64 11.83 28.44
C SER A 451 18.24 11.89 29.87
N GLY A 452 19.03 10.88 30.27
CA GLY A 452 19.65 10.83 31.59
C GLY A 452 18.69 10.39 32.71
N ARG A 453 17.61 9.67 32.39
CA ARG A 453 16.62 9.16 33.37
C ARG A 453 16.61 7.62 33.41
N PRO A 454 17.68 6.98 33.94
CA PRO A 454 17.80 5.53 33.91
C PRO A 454 16.72 4.81 34.73
N ALA A 455 16.22 5.36 35.82
CA ALA A 455 15.15 4.74 36.61
C ALA A 455 13.84 4.63 35.82
N ASP A 456 13.48 5.68 35.07
CA ASP A 456 12.30 5.68 34.20
C ASP A 456 12.49 4.67 33.07
N ALA A 457 13.69 4.59 32.49
CA ALA A 457 14.03 3.63 31.43
C ALA A 457 13.87 2.18 31.92
N ALA A 458 14.38 1.86 33.12
CA ALA A 458 14.22 0.53 33.72
C ALA A 458 12.73 0.15 33.90
N THR A 459 11.90 1.10 34.30
CA THR A 459 10.45 0.89 34.42
C THR A 459 9.84 0.51 33.07
N GLN A 460 10.23 1.20 32.00
CA GLN A 460 9.70 0.92 30.66
C GLN A 460 10.19 -0.44 30.13
N PHE A 461 11.45 -0.81 30.29
CA PHE A 461 11.94 -2.11 29.85
C PHE A 461 11.31 -3.27 30.66
N ARG A 462 11.06 -3.10 31.97
CA ARG A 462 10.29 -4.08 32.74
C ARG A 462 8.87 -4.26 32.19
N GLU A 463 8.23 -3.19 31.75
CA GLU A 463 6.91 -3.29 31.12
C GLU A 463 6.98 -4.02 29.75
N VAL A 464 8.05 -3.81 28.96
CA VAL A 464 8.27 -4.62 27.75
C VAL A 464 8.38 -6.10 28.09
N ILE A 465 9.16 -6.46 29.10
CA ILE A 465 9.35 -7.85 29.56
C ILE A 465 8.03 -8.44 30.07
N ARG A 466 7.22 -7.66 30.79
CA ARG A 466 5.89 -8.08 31.23
C ARG A 466 4.97 -8.41 30.04
N LEU A 467 5.01 -7.60 28.98
CA LEU A 467 4.20 -7.79 27.77
C LEU A 467 4.76 -8.87 26.84
N LYS A 468 6.09 -9.02 26.82
CA LYS A 468 6.83 -9.96 25.97
C LYS A 468 8.01 -10.55 26.74
N PRO A 469 7.81 -11.62 27.52
CA PRO A 469 8.89 -12.20 28.34
C PRO A 469 10.07 -12.75 27.54
N GLU A 470 9.88 -13.03 26.25
CA GLU A 470 10.92 -13.52 25.34
C GLU A 470 11.69 -12.39 24.61
N ALA A 471 11.51 -11.12 24.99
CA ALA A 471 12.20 -9.98 24.36
C ALA A 471 13.66 -9.87 24.85
N ALA A 472 14.57 -10.59 24.19
CA ALA A 472 15.99 -10.61 24.54
C ALA A 472 16.63 -9.20 24.55
N ASP A 473 16.24 -8.33 23.63
CA ASP A 473 16.69 -6.95 23.52
C ASP A 473 16.25 -6.09 24.74
N ALA A 474 15.04 -6.31 25.26
CA ALA A 474 14.55 -5.62 26.44
C ALA A 474 15.30 -6.06 27.70
N HIS A 475 15.56 -7.37 27.85
CA HIS A 475 16.40 -7.90 28.93
C HIS A 475 17.81 -7.32 28.89
N ASN A 476 18.44 -7.29 27.72
CA ASN A 476 19.78 -6.72 27.55
C ASN A 476 19.82 -5.22 27.90
N ASN A 477 18.84 -4.45 27.42
CA ASN A 477 18.77 -3.02 27.70
C ASN A 477 18.43 -2.72 29.17
N LEU A 478 17.57 -3.53 29.79
CA LEU A 478 17.31 -3.43 31.23
C LEU A 478 18.60 -3.71 32.02
N GLY A 479 19.36 -4.75 31.67
CA GLY A 479 20.65 -5.06 32.27
C GLY A 479 21.63 -3.88 32.18
N ALA A 480 21.74 -3.24 31.01
CA ALA A 480 22.60 -2.07 30.81
C ALA A 480 22.18 -0.87 31.68
N VAL A 481 20.88 -0.64 31.81
CA VAL A 481 20.32 0.42 32.68
C VAL A 481 20.56 0.10 34.15
N LEU A 482 20.40 -1.15 34.57
CA LEU A 482 20.63 -1.59 35.97
C LEU A 482 22.10 -1.45 36.38
N VAL A 483 23.05 -1.71 35.49
CA VAL A 483 24.48 -1.42 35.74
C VAL A 483 24.67 0.06 36.06
N ASN A 484 24.05 0.94 35.28
CA ASN A 484 24.14 2.40 35.50
C ASN A 484 23.49 2.84 36.83
N LEU A 485 22.49 2.09 37.30
CA LEU A 485 21.82 2.31 38.60
C LEU A 485 22.55 1.65 39.79
N GLY A 486 23.66 0.92 39.56
CA GLY A 486 24.41 0.19 40.57
C GLY A 486 23.78 -1.15 41.00
N SER A 487 22.70 -1.61 40.34
CA SER A 487 22.03 -2.89 40.63
C SER A 487 22.69 -4.05 39.88
N THR A 488 23.99 -4.29 40.15
CA THR A 488 24.82 -5.22 39.36
C THR A 488 24.27 -6.65 39.35
N ASN A 489 23.77 -7.15 40.51
CA ASN A 489 23.25 -8.52 40.57
C ASN A 489 22.01 -8.73 39.70
N GLU A 490 21.09 -7.76 39.68
CA GLU A 490 19.93 -7.81 38.79
C GLU A 490 20.37 -7.71 37.33
N ALA A 491 21.35 -6.83 37.03
CA ALA A 491 21.88 -6.68 35.67
C ALA A 491 22.46 -8.00 35.14
N ILE A 492 23.18 -8.76 35.96
CA ILE A 492 23.72 -10.07 35.59
C ILE A 492 22.59 -11.03 35.21
N ALA A 493 21.52 -11.11 36.01
CA ALA A 493 20.39 -11.98 35.74
C ALA A 493 19.70 -11.64 34.40
N GLU A 494 19.54 -10.33 34.12
CA GLU A 494 18.92 -9.85 32.89
C GLU A 494 19.79 -10.14 31.66
N PHE A 495 21.10 -9.91 31.72
CA PHE A 495 22.02 -10.25 30.62
C PHE A 495 22.10 -11.78 30.38
N GLN A 496 22.10 -12.60 31.42
CA GLN A 496 22.06 -14.06 31.30
C GLN A 496 20.77 -14.52 30.61
N THR A 497 19.63 -13.91 30.97
CA THR A 497 18.35 -14.18 30.31
C THR A 497 18.39 -13.79 28.84
N ALA A 498 18.91 -12.61 28.51
CA ALA A 498 19.07 -12.17 27.12
C ALA A 498 19.97 -13.12 26.31
N ALA A 499 21.10 -13.56 26.90
CA ALA A 499 22.01 -14.51 26.25
C ALA A 499 21.40 -15.90 26.00
N ARG A 500 20.52 -16.35 26.90
CA ARG A 500 19.76 -17.60 26.76
C ARG A 500 18.66 -17.50 25.70
N LEU A 501 17.94 -16.37 25.66
CA LEU A 501 16.87 -16.14 24.69
C LEU A 501 17.41 -15.93 23.27
N ALA A 502 18.60 -15.32 23.14
CA ALA A 502 19.23 -15.05 21.85
C ALA A 502 20.71 -15.58 21.84
N PRO A 503 20.95 -16.90 21.77
CA PRO A 503 22.29 -17.47 21.91
C PRO A 503 23.31 -17.00 20.86
N ARG A 504 22.84 -16.62 19.66
CA ARG A 504 23.68 -16.12 18.56
C ARG A 504 23.98 -14.62 18.63
N TRP A 505 23.35 -13.90 19.55
CA TRP A 505 23.56 -12.48 19.74
C TRP A 505 24.72 -12.25 20.74
N PRO A 506 25.87 -11.66 20.33
CA PRO A 506 27.07 -11.60 21.17
C PRO A 506 27.00 -10.55 22.27
N GLU A 507 26.14 -9.52 22.12
CA GLU A 507 26.14 -8.31 22.95
C GLU A 507 25.81 -8.57 24.43
N PRO A 508 24.82 -9.42 24.80
CA PRO A 508 24.57 -9.74 26.21
C PRO A 508 25.78 -10.40 26.91
N ARG A 509 26.49 -11.29 26.20
CA ARG A 509 27.71 -11.92 26.72
C ARG A 509 28.86 -10.91 26.86
N ALA A 510 29.00 -9.99 25.91
CA ALA A 510 29.98 -8.91 26.01
C ALA A 510 29.68 -7.99 27.20
N ASN A 511 28.42 -7.71 27.47
CA ASN A 511 28.00 -6.90 28.64
C ASN A 511 28.30 -7.63 29.96
N LEU A 512 28.06 -8.96 30.06
CA LEU A 512 28.46 -9.76 31.22
C LEU A 512 29.97 -9.68 31.45
N SER A 513 30.78 -9.84 30.39
CA SER A 513 32.26 -9.76 30.52
C SER A 513 32.73 -8.39 30.99
N ARG A 514 32.08 -7.28 30.57
CA ARG A 514 32.42 -5.91 31.00
C ARG A 514 32.20 -5.68 32.50
N ILE A 515 31.26 -6.41 33.12
CA ILE A 515 30.99 -6.33 34.55
C ILE A 515 31.67 -7.44 35.34
N GLY A 516 32.68 -8.12 34.76
CA GLY A 516 33.52 -9.10 35.45
C GLY A 516 32.91 -10.50 35.58
N VAL A 517 31.81 -10.80 34.89
CA VAL A 517 31.22 -12.15 34.88
C VAL A 517 31.76 -12.92 33.68
N PRO A 518 32.46 -14.08 33.87
CA PRO A 518 32.95 -14.88 32.74
C PRO A 518 31.79 -15.33 31.87
N SER A 519 31.85 -15.03 30.56
CA SER A 519 30.97 -15.62 29.58
C SER A 519 31.39 -17.09 29.36
N ASN A 520 30.81 -18.03 30.13
CA ASN A 520 31.07 -19.43 29.91
C ASN A 520 30.38 -19.86 28.59
N PRO A 521 31.15 -20.33 27.56
CA PRO A 521 30.57 -20.78 26.28
C PRO A 521 29.79 -22.10 26.40
N ASP A 522 29.94 -22.84 27.54
CA ASP A 522 29.55 -24.25 27.65
C ASP A 522 28.24 -24.51 28.44
N SER A 523 27.42 -23.53 28.74
CA SER A 523 26.08 -23.80 29.30
C SER A 523 25.07 -23.97 28.17
N HIS A 524 25.03 -25.17 27.63
CA HIS A 524 24.00 -25.67 26.71
C HIS A 524 22.64 -25.84 27.35
#